data_61e6bc60564de44ac6c2a2261e8e5242
#
_entry.id   61e6bc60564de44ac6c2a2261e8e5242
#
_cell.length_a   1.000
_cell.length_b   1.000
_cell.length_c   1.000
_cell.angle_alpha   90.00
_cell.angle_beta   90.00
_cell.angle_gamma   90.00
#
_symmetry.space_group_name_H-M   'P 1'
#
loop_
_entity.id
_entity.type
_entity.pdbx_description
1 polymer ?
#
loop_
_entity_poly.entity_id
_entity_poly.type
_entity_poly.pdbx_seq_one_letter_code
_entity_poly.pdbx_strand_id
1 'polypeptide(L)'
;MARDPRRDGGRRGQGRGRRHEGARGARPATPQKPQELDGELGLPAHLVASVRTAYGEEGLARVAEGWSATRAVTLRANALRATREEVAVALNDAGIVWDGVPWYADAFVLADGVRERSVWDLDAYEQGKLYLQSLSSMLPPLVLAPRPGADVLDMCAAPGGKTSEMCALAPGGAGKRAARVTACELSHPRAERLEHNLAKLGATNVQVMRTDARRLDEWFSFDQVLLDAPCTGSGTVHAHDEHAVRTLTPELAARVERSQAALLEKGLQVLKPGGELVYSTCSILPRENEDIVEGALARHPECELVPVGLAGIERVPTLPCRLDGALTVCPSRLYEGFFVAKLRKVG
;
A
#
# COMPACT_ATOMS: atom_id res chain seq x y z
N MET A 1 15.94 -75.27 9.08
CA MET A 1 17.30 -75.54 9.59
C MET A 1 17.90 -74.17 9.88
N ALA A 2 17.84 -73.68 11.10
CA ALA A 2 18.77 -73.87 12.23
C ALA A 2 20.14 -73.27 11.86
N ARG A 3 20.57 -72.20 12.44
CA ARG A 3 21.02 -71.80 13.76
C ARG A 3 21.73 -70.45 13.73
N ASP A 4 21.40 -69.59 14.65
CA ASP A 4 22.25 -68.64 15.38
C ASP A 4 23.39 -69.38 16.12
N PRO A 5 24.43 -68.79 16.75
CA PRO A 5 24.58 -67.44 17.31
C PRO A 5 26.04 -66.89 17.46
N ARG A 6 26.11 -65.58 17.96
CA ARG A 6 27.06 -65.02 18.97
C ARG A 6 28.51 -64.68 18.57
N ARG A 7 28.90 -63.40 18.81
CA ARG A 7 29.64 -62.78 19.94
C ARG A 7 30.29 -61.48 19.48
N ASP A 8 29.99 -60.44 20.12
CA ASP A 8 30.64 -59.72 21.24
C ASP A 8 31.96 -59.00 20.87
N GLY A 9 32.04 -57.73 21.14
CA GLY A 9 33.26 -56.94 21.01
C GLY A 9 32.99 -55.44 21.10
N GLY A 10 32.76 -54.88 22.30
CA GLY A 10 32.57 -53.46 22.56
C GLY A 10 33.82 -52.61 22.31
N ARG A 11 33.59 -51.38 21.84
CA ARG A 11 34.49 -50.23 22.08
C ARG A 11 33.68 -48.98 22.31
N ARG A 12 33.83 -48.47 23.51
CA ARG A 12 33.39 -47.15 23.96
C ARG A 12 34.10 -46.06 23.13
N GLY A 13 33.34 -45.26 22.40
CA GLY A 13 33.80 -44.03 21.75
C GLY A 13 33.08 -42.85 22.35
N GLN A 14 33.78 -41.98 23.04
CA GLN A 14 33.28 -40.78 23.70
C GLN A 14 32.71 -39.82 22.68
N GLY A 15 31.40 -39.58 22.75
CA GLY A 15 30.71 -38.55 21.99
C GLY A 15 31.05 -37.14 22.56
N ARG A 16 31.81 -36.36 21.81
CA ARG A 16 31.94 -34.93 22.07
C ARG A 16 30.60 -34.24 21.70
N GLY A 17 29.89 -33.80 22.72
CA GLY A 17 28.71 -32.99 22.57
C GLY A 17 29.02 -31.68 21.82
N ARG A 18 28.43 -31.49 20.64
CA ARG A 18 28.35 -30.20 20.00
C ARG A 18 27.35 -29.37 20.79
N ARG A 19 27.87 -28.33 21.48
CA ARG A 19 27.07 -27.29 22.10
C ARG A 19 26.33 -26.55 20.96
N HIS A 20 25.00 -26.58 20.97
CA HIS A 20 24.16 -25.68 20.21
C HIS A 20 24.50 -24.26 20.68
N GLU A 21 25.13 -23.49 19.83
CA GLU A 21 25.25 -22.04 20.01
C GLU A 21 23.85 -21.45 20.00
N GLY A 22 23.54 -20.81 21.11
CA GLY A 22 22.25 -20.24 21.42
C GLY A 22 21.79 -19.21 20.40
N ALA A 23 20.50 -19.22 20.18
CA ALA A 23 19.75 -18.14 19.56
C ALA A 23 20.22 -16.80 20.12
N ARG A 24 20.73 -15.93 19.25
CA ARG A 24 21.01 -14.54 19.59
C ARG A 24 19.67 -13.89 19.97
N GLY A 25 19.45 -13.73 21.26
CA GLY A 25 18.31 -13.01 21.80
C GLY A 25 18.20 -11.64 21.15
N ALA A 26 16.98 -11.29 20.70
CA ALA A 26 16.66 -9.96 20.27
C ALA A 26 17.13 -8.98 21.36
N ARG A 27 17.98 -8.00 20.99
CA ARG A 27 18.37 -6.92 21.91
C ARG A 27 17.08 -6.27 22.44
N PRO A 28 16.94 -6.07 23.74
CA PRO A 28 15.80 -5.34 24.28
C PRO A 28 15.78 -3.96 23.61
N ALA A 29 14.62 -3.57 23.09
CA ALA A 29 14.41 -2.24 22.52
C ALA A 29 14.79 -1.20 23.60
N THR A 30 15.66 -0.27 23.26
CA THR A 30 16.00 0.84 24.14
C THR A 30 14.70 1.55 24.50
N PRO A 31 14.41 1.83 25.79
CA PRO A 31 13.21 2.56 26.17
C PRO A 31 13.19 3.90 25.43
N GLN A 32 12.19 4.09 24.58
CA GLN A 32 11.99 5.35 23.88
C GLN A 32 11.62 6.43 24.91
N LYS A 33 12.18 7.63 24.78
CA LYS A 33 11.76 8.76 25.58
C LYS A 33 10.26 8.99 25.34
N PRO A 34 9.49 9.33 26.41
CA PRO A 34 8.08 9.70 26.23
C PRO A 34 7.99 10.81 25.17
N GLN A 35 7.12 10.66 24.19
CA GLN A 35 6.85 11.70 23.20
C GLN A 35 5.97 12.77 23.84
N GLU A 36 6.25 14.03 23.52
CA GLU A 36 5.34 15.13 23.83
C GLU A 36 4.10 15.00 22.98
N LEU A 37 2.90 15.10 23.59
CA LEU A 37 1.63 14.97 22.92
C LEU A 37 0.95 16.34 22.78
N ASP A 38 0.24 16.53 21.68
CA ASP A 38 -0.73 17.60 21.54
C ASP A 38 -1.91 17.37 22.49
N GLY A 39 -2.29 18.39 23.22
CA GLY A 39 -3.28 18.27 24.31
C GLY A 39 -4.71 18.00 23.83
N GLU A 40 -5.04 18.38 22.59
CA GLU A 40 -6.38 18.23 22.03
C GLU A 40 -6.51 16.91 21.27
N LEU A 41 -5.55 16.60 20.39
CA LEU A 41 -5.59 15.44 19.51
C LEU A 41 -5.00 14.18 20.16
N GLY A 42 -4.22 14.30 21.24
CA GLY A 42 -3.52 13.19 21.85
C GLY A 42 -2.51 12.49 20.91
N LEU A 43 -2.06 13.20 19.88
CA LEU A 43 -1.08 12.75 18.89
C LEU A 43 0.30 13.33 19.17
N PRO A 44 1.40 12.78 18.61
CA PRO A 44 2.73 13.34 18.78
C PRO A 44 2.78 14.82 18.37
N ALA A 45 3.23 15.70 19.26
CA ALA A 45 3.27 17.14 19.05
C ALA A 45 4.05 17.54 17.80
N HIS A 46 5.13 16.81 17.49
CA HIS A 46 5.92 17.05 16.29
C HIS A 46 5.16 16.75 14.99
N LEU A 47 4.23 15.77 14.99
CA LEU A 47 3.35 15.49 13.85
C LEU A 47 2.40 16.67 13.63
N VAL A 48 1.71 17.10 14.68
CA VAL A 48 0.78 18.25 14.63
C VAL A 48 1.49 19.52 14.18
N ALA A 49 2.69 19.78 14.73
CA ALA A 49 3.52 20.91 14.32
C ALA A 49 3.96 20.82 12.84
N SER A 50 4.28 19.64 12.34
CA SER A 50 4.64 19.44 10.92
C SER A 50 3.46 19.73 10.00
N VAL A 51 2.25 19.29 10.35
CA VAL A 51 1.02 19.57 9.59
C VAL A 51 0.67 21.06 9.63
N ARG A 52 0.80 21.69 10.80
CA ARG A 52 0.61 23.15 10.94
C ARG A 52 1.58 23.93 10.05
N THR A 53 2.85 23.54 10.05
CA THR A 53 3.87 24.18 9.21
C THR A 53 3.58 24.01 7.71
N ALA A 54 3.09 22.84 7.31
CA ALA A 54 2.83 22.54 5.90
C ALA A 54 1.56 23.22 5.36
N TYR A 55 0.51 23.27 6.18
CA TYR A 55 -0.85 23.61 5.71
C TYR A 55 -1.49 24.81 6.43
N GLY A 56 -0.79 25.43 7.38
CA GLY A 56 -1.33 26.52 8.21
C GLY A 56 -2.38 26.05 9.22
N GLU A 57 -2.98 26.98 9.93
CA GLU A 57 -4.01 26.66 10.94
C GLU A 57 -5.30 26.11 10.30
N GLU A 58 -5.72 26.66 9.15
CA GLU A 58 -6.91 26.17 8.43
C GLU A 58 -6.73 24.73 7.95
N GLY A 59 -5.57 24.43 7.36
CA GLY A 59 -5.26 23.07 6.90
C GLY A 59 -5.14 22.10 8.07
N LEU A 60 -4.54 22.52 9.20
CA LEU A 60 -4.49 21.71 10.41
C LEU A 60 -5.90 21.43 10.95
N ALA A 61 -6.78 22.42 10.99
CA ALA A 61 -8.16 22.21 11.47
C ALA A 61 -8.90 21.18 10.62
N ARG A 62 -8.78 21.22 9.29
CA ARG A 62 -9.37 20.22 8.39
C ARG A 62 -8.79 18.84 8.58
N VAL A 63 -7.48 18.73 8.78
CA VAL A 63 -6.80 17.47 9.05
C VAL A 63 -7.23 16.91 10.40
N ALA A 64 -7.32 17.73 11.43
CA ALA A 64 -7.75 17.34 12.78
C ALA A 64 -9.21 16.82 12.80
N GLU A 65 -10.10 17.45 12.04
CA GLU A 65 -11.46 16.95 11.82
C GLU A 65 -11.43 15.54 11.22
N GLY A 66 -10.62 15.32 10.18
CA GLY A 66 -10.45 14.01 9.54
C GLY A 66 -9.83 12.95 10.44
N TRP A 67 -8.87 13.32 11.28
CA TRP A 67 -8.26 12.42 12.26
C TRP A 67 -9.23 12.05 13.41
N SER A 68 -10.20 12.92 13.71
CA SER A 68 -11.22 12.68 14.72
C SER A 68 -12.46 11.96 14.19
N ALA A 69 -12.61 11.87 12.87
CA ALA A 69 -13.77 11.26 12.25
C ALA A 69 -13.75 9.73 12.33
N THR A 70 -14.89 9.11 12.59
CA THR A 70 -15.11 7.68 12.37
C THR A 70 -15.18 7.42 10.87
N ARG A 71 -14.25 6.64 10.33
CA ARG A 71 -14.20 6.34 8.91
C ARG A 71 -15.31 5.40 8.48
N ALA A 72 -15.92 5.70 7.34
CA ALA A 72 -16.86 4.83 6.69
C ALA A 72 -16.15 3.56 6.18
N VAL A 73 -16.83 2.44 6.23
CA VAL A 73 -16.36 1.22 5.57
C VAL A 73 -16.53 1.36 4.07
N THR A 74 -15.47 1.12 3.34
CA THR A 74 -15.47 1.19 1.87
C THR A 74 -14.95 -0.09 1.26
N LEU A 75 -15.43 -0.41 0.09
CA LEU A 75 -15.01 -1.59 -0.66
C LEU A 75 -15.08 -1.33 -2.16
N ARG A 76 -14.47 -2.18 -2.95
CA ARG A 76 -14.65 -2.22 -4.39
C ARG A 76 -15.15 -3.59 -4.85
N ALA A 77 -15.94 -3.60 -5.92
CA ALA A 77 -16.19 -4.80 -6.69
C ALA A 77 -14.87 -5.29 -7.30
N ASN A 78 -14.69 -6.58 -7.37
CA ASN A 78 -13.54 -7.19 -8.02
C ASN A 78 -13.93 -7.68 -9.41
N ALA A 79 -13.66 -6.86 -10.42
CA ALA A 79 -14.01 -7.14 -11.81
C ALA A 79 -13.36 -8.41 -12.41
N LEU A 80 -12.42 -9.05 -11.69
CA LEU A 80 -11.91 -10.38 -12.03
C LEU A 80 -12.87 -11.52 -11.66
N ARG A 81 -13.84 -11.27 -10.76
CA ARG A 81 -14.73 -12.28 -10.17
C ARG A 81 -16.21 -11.98 -10.30
N ALA A 82 -16.57 -10.70 -10.34
CA ALA A 82 -17.96 -10.25 -10.34
C ALA A 82 -18.11 -8.88 -10.98
N THR A 83 -19.28 -8.59 -11.49
CA THR A 83 -19.66 -7.23 -11.90
C THR A 83 -20.01 -6.38 -10.68
N ARG A 84 -20.05 -5.07 -10.89
CA ARG A 84 -20.54 -4.12 -9.88
C ARG A 84 -21.96 -4.44 -9.43
N GLU A 85 -22.82 -4.79 -10.37
CA GLU A 85 -24.23 -5.11 -10.14
C GLU A 85 -24.41 -6.35 -9.26
N GLU A 86 -23.60 -7.40 -9.48
CA GLU A 86 -23.62 -8.60 -8.61
C GLU A 86 -23.22 -8.29 -7.18
N VAL A 87 -22.22 -7.41 -6.99
CA VAL A 87 -21.83 -6.96 -5.64
C VAL A 87 -22.91 -6.08 -5.01
N ALA A 88 -23.54 -5.18 -5.78
CA ALA A 88 -24.65 -4.36 -5.31
C ALA A 88 -25.84 -5.22 -4.85
N VAL A 89 -26.19 -6.26 -5.61
CA VAL A 89 -27.23 -7.23 -5.21
C VAL A 89 -26.85 -7.91 -3.91
N ALA A 90 -25.63 -8.42 -3.78
CA ALA A 90 -25.18 -9.10 -2.56
C ALA A 90 -25.24 -8.20 -1.31
N LEU A 91 -24.91 -6.91 -1.45
CA LEU A 91 -25.02 -5.94 -0.37
C LEU A 91 -26.49 -5.66 -0.01
N ASN A 92 -27.37 -5.48 -1.01
CA ASN A 92 -28.78 -5.22 -0.81
C ASN A 92 -29.50 -6.42 -0.15
N ASP A 93 -29.20 -7.66 -0.59
CA ASP A 93 -29.75 -8.88 0.00
C ASP A 93 -29.35 -9.07 1.46
N ALA A 94 -28.18 -8.56 1.84
CA ALA A 94 -27.70 -8.51 3.22
C ALA A 94 -28.25 -7.33 4.02
N GLY A 95 -29.09 -6.47 3.43
CA GLY A 95 -29.62 -5.27 4.06
C GLY A 95 -28.58 -4.18 4.30
N ILE A 96 -27.45 -4.22 3.60
CA ILE A 96 -26.37 -3.23 3.71
C ILE A 96 -26.65 -2.09 2.73
N VAL A 97 -26.93 -0.90 3.29
CA VAL A 97 -27.12 0.32 2.51
C VAL A 97 -25.76 0.88 2.08
N TRP A 98 -25.67 1.36 0.85
CA TRP A 98 -24.44 1.87 0.26
C TRP A 98 -24.69 3.02 -0.72
N ASP A 99 -23.63 3.82 -0.95
CA ASP A 99 -23.55 4.86 -1.96
C ASP A 99 -22.43 4.57 -2.96
N GLY A 100 -22.58 5.07 -4.20
CA GLY A 100 -21.54 4.99 -5.22
C GLY A 100 -20.50 6.11 -5.10
N VAL A 101 -19.37 5.93 -5.77
CA VAL A 101 -18.28 6.91 -5.81
C VAL A 101 -18.17 7.48 -7.23
N PRO A 102 -18.21 8.82 -7.41
CA PRO A 102 -18.28 9.44 -8.74
C PRO A 102 -17.08 9.17 -9.65
N TRP A 103 -15.88 9.00 -9.07
CA TRP A 103 -14.64 8.81 -9.80
C TRP A 103 -14.27 7.34 -10.00
N TYR A 104 -14.98 6.39 -9.37
CA TYR A 104 -14.76 4.95 -9.55
C TYR A 104 -16.06 4.15 -9.45
N ALA A 105 -16.54 3.66 -10.59
CA ALA A 105 -17.82 2.96 -10.65
C ALA A 105 -17.87 1.70 -9.77
N ASP A 106 -16.76 0.98 -9.62
CA ASP A 106 -16.68 -0.24 -8.81
C ASP A 106 -16.55 0.01 -7.30
N ALA A 107 -16.42 1.26 -6.86
CA ALA A 107 -16.30 1.61 -5.44
C ALA A 107 -17.68 1.80 -4.78
N PHE A 108 -17.73 1.38 -3.51
CA PHE A 108 -18.90 1.50 -2.63
C PHE A 108 -18.50 2.11 -1.31
N VAL A 109 -19.34 3.00 -0.79
CA VAL A 109 -19.28 3.56 0.56
C VAL A 109 -20.46 2.99 1.33
N LEU A 110 -20.21 2.29 2.43
CA LEU A 110 -21.27 1.71 3.23
C LEU A 110 -21.85 2.75 4.19
N ALA A 111 -23.13 2.63 4.49
CA ALA A 111 -23.83 3.53 5.40
C ALA A 111 -23.21 3.55 6.79
N ASP A 112 -23.45 4.63 7.53
CA ASP A 112 -22.95 4.78 8.89
C ASP A 112 -23.43 3.64 9.80
N GLY A 113 -22.54 3.19 10.67
CA GLY A 113 -22.80 2.08 11.60
C GLY A 113 -22.55 0.68 11.01
N VAL A 114 -22.35 0.54 9.69
CA VAL A 114 -21.92 -0.73 9.10
C VAL A 114 -20.45 -0.98 9.49
N ARG A 115 -20.19 -2.20 9.98
CA ARG A 115 -18.84 -2.63 10.36
C ARG A 115 -18.25 -3.56 9.31
N GLU A 116 -16.93 -3.58 9.16
CA GLU A 116 -16.23 -4.52 8.27
C GLU A 116 -16.66 -5.98 8.51
N ARG A 117 -16.96 -6.34 9.76
CA ARG A 117 -17.42 -7.67 10.11
C ARG A 117 -18.66 -8.10 9.32
N SER A 118 -19.61 -7.16 9.13
CA SER A 118 -20.82 -7.44 8.36
C SER A 118 -20.52 -7.76 6.87
N VAL A 119 -19.40 -7.27 6.36
CA VAL A 119 -18.93 -7.58 4.99
C VAL A 119 -18.20 -8.93 4.97
N TRP A 120 -17.40 -9.23 6.01
CA TRP A 120 -16.67 -10.51 6.08
C TRP A 120 -17.60 -11.72 6.10
N ASP A 121 -18.78 -11.57 6.65
CA ASP A 121 -19.78 -12.65 6.77
C ASP A 121 -20.55 -12.89 5.44
N LEU A 122 -20.27 -12.14 4.36
CA LEU A 122 -20.90 -12.31 3.05
C LEU A 122 -20.18 -13.39 2.22
N ASP A 123 -20.95 -14.24 1.55
CA ASP A 123 -20.44 -15.18 0.55
C ASP A 123 -19.64 -14.48 -0.56
N ALA A 124 -20.07 -13.29 -0.96
CA ALA A 124 -19.37 -12.46 -1.95
C ALA A 124 -17.94 -12.08 -1.51
N TYR A 125 -17.72 -11.85 -0.19
CA TYR A 125 -16.39 -11.61 0.36
C TYR A 125 -15.54 -12.88 0.36
N GLU A 126 -16.10 -14.01 0.81
CA GLU A 126 -15.41 -15.31 0.80
C GLU A 126 -14.99 -15.73 -0.61
N GLN A 127 -15.86 -15.50 -1.60
CA GLN A 127 -15.61 -15.80 -3.01
C GLN A 127 -14.68 -14.80 -3.70
N GLY A 128 -14.21 -13.76 -3.02
CA GLY A 128 -13.34 -12.73 -3.59
C GLY A 128 -14.01 -11.84 -4.64
N LYS A 129 -15.35 -11.74 -4.64
CA LYS A 129 -16.13 -10.89 -5.55
C LYS A 129 -16.02 -9.41 -5.21
N LEU A 130 -15.67 -9.10 -3.97
CA LEU A 130 -15.41 -7.75 -3.46
C LEU A 130 -14.14 -7.72 -2.61
N TYR A 131 -13.60 -6.53 -2.43
CA TYR A 131 -12.42 -6.31 -1.59
C TYR A 131 -12.59 -5.05 -0.75
N LEU A 132 -12.41 -5.17 0.57
CA LEU A 132 -12.38 -4.03 1.49
C LEU A 132 -11.13 -3.20 1.22
N GLN A 133 -11.29 -1.95 0.85
CA GLN A 133 -10.20 -1.05 0.50
C GLN A 133 -10.63 0.39 0.79
N SER A 134 -9.73 1.21 1.35
CA SER A 134 -10.01 2.63 1.51
C SER A 134 -10.06 3.33 0.14
N LEU A 135 -10.93 4.33 0.00
CA LEU A 135 -11.07 5.08 -1.24
C LEU A 135 -9.74 5.69 -1.69
N SER A 136 -8.96 6.23 -0.76
CA SER A 136 -7.64 6.79 -1.06
C SER A 136 -6.69 5.74 -1.64
N SER A 137 -6.74 4.50 -1.15
CA SER A 137 -5.91 3.40 -1.63
C SER A 137 -6.32 2.89 -3.02
N MET A 138 -7.52 3.21 -3.51
CA MET A 138 -7.96 2.88 -4.87
C MET A 138 -7.40 3.87 -5.92
N LEU A 139 -6.99 5.07 -5.52
CA LEU A 139 -6.53 6.09 -6.46
C LEU A 139 -5.28 5.71 -7.26
N PRO A 140 -4.18 5.19 -6.67
CA PRO A 140 -2.95 4.94 -7.41
C PRO A 140 -3.07 3.97 -8.59
N PRO A 141 -3.77 2.82 -8.50
CA PRO A 141 -4.02 1.95 -9.65
C PRO A 141 -4.82 2.63 -10.77
N LEU A 142 -5.82 3.44 -10.42
CA LEU A 142 -6.63 4.18 -11.38
C LEU A 142 -5.82 5.27 -12.08
N VAL A 143 -4.96 5.99 -11.35
CA VAL A 143 -4.07 7.02 -11.90
C VAL A 143 -3.01 6.40 -12.80
N LEU A 144 -2.47 5.22 -12.44
CA LEU A 144 -1.54 4.48 -13.29
C LEU A 144 -2.21 3.99 -14.58
N ALA A 145 -3.48 3.60 -14.50
CA ALA A 145 -4.28 3.08 -15.60
C ALA A 145 -3.53 1.97 -16.37
N PRO A 146 -3.36 0.77 -15.79
CA PRO A 146 -2.57 -0.29 -16.40
C PRO A 146 -3.03 -0.58 -17.83
N ARG A 147 -2.07 -0.66 -18.76
CA ARG A 147 -2.39 -0.91 -20.17
C ARG A 147 -2.43 -2.41 -20.47
N PRO A 148 -3.40 -2.89 -21.27
CA PRO A 148 -3.41 -4.27 -21.71
C PRO A 148 -2.10 -4.67 -22.40
N GLY A 149 -1.50 -5.77 -21.94
CA GLY A 149 -0.24 -6.31 -22.45
C GLY A 149 1.02 -5.66 -21.89
N ALA A 150 0.90 -4.60 -21.08
CA ALA A 150 2.03 -3.95 -20.45
C ALA A 150 2.69 -4.84 -19.39
N ASP A 151 4.01 -4.64 -19.22
CA ASP A 151 4.77 -5.11 -18.09
C ASP A 151 4.68 -4.07 -16.97
N VAL A 152 4.04 -4.44 -15.86
CA VAL A 152 3.77 -3.55 -14.72
C VAL A 152 4.54 -4.03 -13.50
N LEU A 153 5.22 -3.12 -12.80
CA LEU A 153 5.86 -3.40 -11.52
C LEU A 153 5.05 -2.80 -10.37
N ASP A 154 4.74 -3.61 -9.35
CA ASP A 154 4.30 -3.15 -8.04
C ASP A 154 5.46 -3.32 -7.05
N MET A 155 6.04 -2.21 -6.60
CA MET A 155 7.28 -2.25 -5.83
C MET A 155 7.09 -2.59 -4.35
N CYS A 156 5.87 -2.42 -3.79
CA CYS A 156 5.55 -2.64 -2.38
C CYS A 156 4.15 -3.25 -2.24
N ALA A 157 3.95 -4.42 -2.83
CA ALA A 157 2.66 -4.96 -3.21
C ALA A 157 1.73 -5.41 -2.06
N ALA A 158 2.29 -5.89 -0.93
CA ALA A 158 1.46 -6.45 0.13
C ALA A 158 0.59 -5.37 0.82
N PRO A 159 -0.67 -5.71 1.11
CA PRO A 159 -1.31 -7.02 1.10
C PRO A 159 -1.96 -7.45 -0.22
N GLY A 160 -1.84 -6.68 -1.33
CA GLY A 160 -2.31 -7.06 -2.65
C GLY A 160 -3.56 -6.34 -3.16
N GLY A 161 -4.08 -5.37 -2.42
CA GLY A 161 -5.26 -4.59 -2.83
C GLY A 161 -5.01 -3.84 -4.14
N LYS A 162 -3.95 -3.05 -4.23
CA LYS A 162 -3.56 -2.29 -5.42
C LYS A 162 -3.14 -3.21 -6.56
N THR A 163 -2.37 -4.27 -6.27
CA THR A 163 -1.97 -5.28 -7.25
C THR A 163 -3.17 -5.92 -7.93
N SER A 164 -4.15 -6.41 -7.15
CA SER A 164 -5.36 -7.03 -7.69
C SER A 164 -6.26 -6.05 -8.43
N GLU A 165 -6.29 -4.79 -8.02
CA GLU A 165 -6.99 -3.71 -8.72
C GLU A 165 -6.36 -3.43 -10.09
N MET A 166 -5.03 -3.35 -10.19
CA MET A 166 -4.32 -3.24 -11.47
C MET A 166 -4.65 -4.40 -12.42
N CYS A 167 -4.73 -5.63 -11.90
CA CYS A 167 -5.14 -6.78 -12.69
C CYS A 167 -6.59 -6.66 -13.18
N ALA A 168 -7.49 -6.16 -12.35
CA ALA A 168 -8.89 -5.95 -12.70
C ALA A 168 -9.09 -4.84 -13.74
N LEU A 169 -8.25 -3.78 -13.71
CA LEU A 169 -8.29 -2.69 -14.68
C LEU A 169 -7.77 -3.09 -16.07
N ALA A 170 -6.90 -4.11 -16.16
CA ALA A 170 -6.36 -4.60 -17.43
C ALA A 170 -6.39 -6.14 -17.53
N PRO A 171 -7.61 -6.76 -17.49
CA PRO A 171 -7.74 -8.21 -17.41
C PRO A 171 -7.41 -8.96 -18.71
N GLY A 172 -7.25 -8.23 -19.82
CA GLY A 172 -7.15 -8.83 -21.15
C GLY A 172 -8.51 -9.24 -21.72
N GLY A 173 -8.49 -9.95 -22.83
CA GLY A 173 -9.71 -10.37 -23.54
C GLY A 173 -9.92 -9.63 -24.86
N ALA A 174 -10.88 -10.10 -25.69
CA ALA A 174 -11.15 -9.57 -27.04
C ALA A 174 -9.87 -9.40 -27.90
N GLY A 175 -8.94 -10.36 -27.84
CA GLY A 175 -7.67 -10.33 -28.57
C GLY A 175 -6.54 -9.50 -27.92
N LYS A 176 -6.78 -8.88 -26.79
CA LYS A 176 -5.77 -8.17 -26.00
C LYS A 176 -5.21 -9.07 -24.88
N ARG A 177 -3.92 -8.99 -24.62
CA ARG A 177 -3.29 -9.66 -23.48
C ARG A 177 -3.59 -8.89 -22.20
N ALA A 178 -3.75 -9.59 -21.07
CA ALA A 178 -3.76 -8.95 -19.76
C ALA A 178 -2.42 -8.23 -19.51
N ALA A 179 -2.43 -7.20 -18.67
CA ALA A 179 -1.20 -6.67 -18.11
C ALA A 179 -0.49 -7.77 -17.30
N ARG A 180 0.84 -7.82 -17.34
CA ARG A 180 1.65 -8.74 -16.54
C ARG A 180 2.20 -7.97 -15.36
N VAL A 181 1.84 -8.37 -14.15
CA VAL A 181 2.26 -7.68 -12.95
C VAL A 181 3.40 -8.44 -12.26
N THR A 182 4.52 -7.77 -12.02
CA THR A 182 5.56 -8.22 -11.10
C THR A 182 5.33 -7.52 -9.77
N ALA A 183 5.07 -8.28 -8.71
CA ALA A 183 4.73 -7.75 -7.39
C ALA A 183 5.86 -8.05 -6.40
N CYS A 184 6.57 -7.03 -5.91
CA CYS A 184 7.66 -7.16 -4.95
C CYS A 184 7.16 -6.99 -3.52
N GLU A 185 7.61 -7.85 -2.62
CA GLU A 185 7.42 -7.69 -1.16
C GLU A 185 8.64 -8.25 -0.41
N LEU A 186 9.22 -7.41 0.45
CA LEU A 186 10.41 -7.76 1.22
C LEU A 186 10.12 -8.71 2.39
N SER A 187 8.99 -8.49 3.07
CA SER A 187 8.61 -9.23 4.27
C SER A 187 7.97 -10.57 3.91
N HIS A 188 8.59 -11.67 4.35
CA HIS A 188 8.09 -13.02 4.08
C HIS A 188 6.62 -13.24 4.51
N PRO A 189 6.21 -12.88 5.75
CA PRO A 189 4.81 -13.03 6.17
C PRO A 189 3.83 -12.14 5.38
N ARG A 190 4.29 -10.96 4.91
CA ARG A 190 3.48 -10.09 4.07
C ARG A 190 3.36 -10.64 2.65
N ALA A 191 4.42 -11.25 2.11
CA ALA A 191 4.39 -11.91 0.81
C ALA A 191 3.44 -13.12 0.79
N GLU A 192 3.39 -13.92 1.84
CA GLU A 192 2.42 -15.01 1.98
C GLU A 192 0.97 -14.49 2.00
N ARG A 193 0.73 -13.39 2.71
CA ARG A 193 -0.59 -12.72 2.71
C ARG A 193 -0.94 -12.17 1.33
N LEU A 194 0.03 -11.58 0.63
CA LEU A 194 -0.12 -11.12 -0.75
C LEU A 194 -0.55 -12.26 -1.67
N GLU A 195 0.18 -13.38 -1.67
CA GLU A 195 -0.12 -14.56 -2.49
C GLU A 195 -1.51 -15.11 -2.20
N HIS A 196 -1.87 -15.23 -0.91
CA HIS A 196 -3.19 -15.66 -0.49
C HIS A 196 -4.31 -14.74 -1.03
N ASN A 197 -4.15 -13.43 -0.87
CA ASN A 197 -5.14 -12.46 -1.33
C ASN A 197 -5.27 -12.46 -2.86
N LEU A 198 -4.16 -12.52 -3.59
CA LEU A 198 -4.19 -12.59 -5.06
C LEU A 198 -4.89 -13.84 -5.55
N ALA A 199 -4.65 -15.00 -4.93
CA ALA A 199 -5.33 -16.25 -5.25
C ALA A 199 -6.85 -16.17 -4.97
N LYS A 200 -7.25 -15.65 -3.81
CA LYS A 200 -8.66 -15.41 -3.44
C LYS A 200 -9.34 -14.50 -4.45
N LEU A 201 -8.67 -13.42 -4.85
CA LEU A 201 -9.21 -12.41 -5.76
C LEU A 201 -9.13 -12.83 -7.25
N GLY A 202 -8.48 -13.94 -7.59
CA GLY A 202 -8.38 -14.43 -8.96
C GLY A 202 -7.40 -13.67 -9.85
N ALA A 203 -6.45 -12.96 -9.27
CA ALA A 203 -5.37 -12.28 -9.98
C ALA A 203 -4.29 -13.30 -10.41
N THR A 204 -4.43 -13.89 -11.61
CA THR A 204 -3.57 -14.98 -12.11
C THR A 204 -2.39 -14.49 -12.95
N ASN A 205 -2.40 -13.22 -13.38
CA ASN A 205 -1.37 -12.60 -14.20
C ASN A 205 -0.33 -11.84 -13.36
N VAL A 206 -0.06 -12.33 -12.14
CA VAL A 206 0.90 -11.74 -11.19
C VAL A 206 2.01 -12.72 -10.89
N GLN A 207 3.25 -12.23 -10.97
CA GLN A 207 4.44 -12.92 -10.46
C GLN A 207 4.87 -12.26 -9.15
N VAL A 208 4.75 -12.95 -8.03
CA VAL A 208 5.22 -12.45 -6.74
C VAL A 208 6.73 -12.70 -6.61
N MET A 209 7.47 -11.64 -6.32
CA MET A 209 8.91 -11.68 -6.01
C MET A 209 9.12 -11.32 -4.54
N ARG A 210 9.59 -12.28 -3.74
CA ARG A 210 9.92 -12.06 -2.32
C ARG A 210 11.29 -11.39 -2.20
N THR A 211 11.34 -10.11 -2.57
CA THR A 211 12.58 -9.34 -2.65
C THR A 211 12.36 -7.88 -2.27
N ASP A 212 13.46 -7.22 -1.92
CA ASP A 212 13.51 -5.77 -1.83
C ASP A 212 13.56 -5.18 -3.26
N ALA A 213 12.55 -4.41 -3.65
CA ALA A 213 12.47 -3.81 -4.97
C ALA A 213 13.69 -2.91 -5.31
N ARG A 214 14.37 -2.34 -4.31
CA ARG A 214 15.61 -1.58 -4.50
C ARG A 214 16.76 -2.43 -5.05
N ARG A 215 16.66 -3.77 -4.93
CA ARG A 215 17.66 -4.75 -5.38
C ARG A 215 17.33 -5.41 -6.70
N LEU A 216 16.26 -4.94 -7.38
CA LEU A 216 15.99 -5.39 -8.74
C LEU A 216 17.21 -5.14 -9.64
N ASP A 217 17.53 -6.14 -10.45
CA ASP A 217 18.60 -6.06 -11.41
C ASP A 217 18.33 -4.96 -12.46
N GLU A 218 19.38 -4.38 -13.00
CA GLU A 218 19.29 -3.34 -14.05
C GLU A 218 18.68 -3.84 -15.37
N TRP A 219 18.63 -5.17 -15.56
CA TRP A 219 18.00 -5.80 -16.72
C TRP A 219 16.47 -5.84 -16.65
N PHE A 220 15.89 -5.61 -15.49
CA PHE A 220 14.43 -5.42 -15.39
C PHE A 220 14.02 -4.12 -16.06
N SER A 221 12.95 -4.18 -16.85
CA SER A 221 12.44 -3.04 -17.60
C SER A 221 10.92 -3.13 -17.69
N PHE A 222 10.22 -2.10 -17.22
CA PHE A 222 8.76 -2.08 -17.11
C PHE A 222 8.16 -0.92 -17.89
N ASP A 223 6.97 -1.15 -18.46
CA ASP A 223 6.19 -0.12 -19.13
C ASP A 223 5.53 0.83 -18.13
N GLN A 224 5.15 0.29 -16.99
CA GLN A 224 4.47 1.04 -15.92
C GLN A 224 4.96 0.56 -14.54
N VAL A 225 5.06 1.49 -13.58
CA VAL A 225 5.50 1.19 -12.21
C VAL A 225 4.52 1.80 -11.22
N LEU A 226 4.06 1.01 -10.25
CA LEU A 226 3.39 1.48 -9.05
C LEU A 226 4.37 1.41 -7.88
N LEU A 227 4.58 2.54 -7.22
CA LEU A 227 5.32 2.65 -5.97
C LEU A 227 4.41 3.22 -4.88
N ASP A 228 3.65 2.35 -4.22
CA ASP A 228 2.96 2.69 -2.98
C ASP A 228 3.95 2.54 -1.83
N ALA A 229 4.67 3.62 -1.54
CA ALA A 229 5.88 3.57 -0.74
C ALA A 229 5.58 3.38 0.76
N PRO A 230 6.40 2.58 1.47
CA PRO A 230 6.35 2.56 2.94
C PRO A 230 6.53 3.97 3.50
N CYS A 231 5.65 4.38 4.40
CA CYS A 231 5.59 5.73 4.93
C CYS A 231 5.32 5.73 6.44
N THR A 232 5.24 6.91 7.05
CA THR A 232 4.86 7.04 8.45
C THR A 232 3.40 6.65 8.70
N GLY A 233 2.54 6.77 7.70
CA GLY A 233 1.09 6.58 7.85
C GLY A 233 0.38 7.77 8.48
N SER A 234 0.96 8.97 8.44
CA SER A 234 0.40 10.18 9.05
C SER A 234 -1.00 10.53 8.55
N GLY A 235 -1.39 10.08 7.34
CA GLY A 235 -2.73 10.26 6.79
C GLY A 235 -3.79 9.29 7.34
N THR A 236 -3.36 8.21 7.99
CA THR A 236 -4.26 7.14 8.45
C THR A 236 -4.51 7.15 9.96
N VAL A 237 -3.82 8.02 10.71
CA VAL A 237 -3.96 8.10 12.17
C VAL A 237 -5.36 8.55 12.60
N HIS A 238 -5.71 8.22 13.82
CA HIS A 238 -6.88 8.75 14.51
C HIS A 238 -6.45 9.56 15.74
N ALA A 239 -7.25 10.56 16.11
CA ALA A 239 -7.05 11.27 17.36
C ALA A 239 -7.05 10.27 18.54
N HIS A 240 -6.17 10.49 19.50
CA HIS A 240 -5.95 9.63 20.67
C HIS A 240 -5.49 8.19 20.35
N ASP A 241 -4.87 7.98 19.17
CA ASP A 241 -4.34 6.67 18.77
C ASP A 241 -3.02 6.38 19.49
N GLU A 242 -3.08 5.53 20.51
CA GLU A 242 -1.90 5.09 21.26
C GLU A 242 -0.86 4.38 20.38
N HIS A 243 -1.27 3.71 19.30
CA HIS A 243 -0.35 3.07 18.37
C HIS A 243 0.44 4.13 17.60
N ALA A 244 -0.23 5.17 17.09
CA ALA A 244 0.41 6.31 16.43
C ALA A 244 1.42 6.99 17.37
N VAL A 245 1.06 7.20 18.64
CA VAL A 245 1.96 7.78 19.66
C VAL A 245 3.22 6.94 19.82
N ARG A 246 3.12 5.61 19.79
CA ARG A 246 4.31 4.75 19.95
C ARG A 246 5.16 4.64 18.70
N THR A 247 4.58 4.74 17.53
CA THR A 247 5.24 4.40 16.25
C THR A 247 5.69 5.61 15.45
N LEU A 248 4.95 6.71 15.48
CA LEU A 248 5.29 7.92 14.75
C LEU A 248 6.40 8.69 15.46
N THR A 249 7.63 8.34 15.18
CA THR A 249 8.81 9.00 15.76
C THR A 249 9.62 9.72 14.67
N PRO A 250 10.40 10.75 15.02
CA PRO A 250 11.30 11.41 14.07
C PRO A 250 12.29 10.44 13.40
N GLU A 251 12.72 9.39 14.13
CA GLU A 251 13.62 8.35 13.61
C GLU A 251 12.91 7.48 12.56
N LEU A 252 11.62 7.16 12.78
CA LEU A 252 10.81 6.47 11.76
C LEU A 252 10.71 7.36 10.51
N ALA A 253 10.34 8.62 10.66
CA ALA A 253 10.21 9.56 9.55
C ALA A 253 11.50 9.60 8.71
N ALA A 254 12.65 9.87 9.35
CA ALA A 254 13.94 9.92 8.65
C ALA A 254 14.33 8.58 7.97
N ARG A 255 13.89 7.45 8.51
CA ARG A 255 14.16 6.13 7.92
C ARG A 255 13.30 5.89 6.69
N VAL A 256 12.00 6.22 6.75
CA VAL A 256 11.09 6.01 5.61
C VAL A 256 11.40 6.96 4.48
N GLU A 257 11.73 8.23 4.74
CA GLU A 257 12.18 9.21 3.74
C GLU A 257 13.37 8.69 2.92
N ARG A 258 14.38 8.15 3.58
CA ARG A 258 15.53 7.54 2.87
C ARG A 258 15.14 6.33 2.04
N SER A 259 14.20 5.51 2.55
CA SER A 259 13.71 4.34 1.82
C SER A 259 12.88 4.72 0.61
N GLN A 260 12.02 5.73 0.75
CA GLN A 260 11.18 6.28 -0.31
C GLN A 260 12.02 6.84 -1.44
N ALA A 261 13.03 7.66 -1.13
CA ALA A 261 13.95 8.19 -2.12
C ALA A 261 14.68 7.07 -2.90
N ALA A 262 15.18 6.05 -2.20
CA ALA A 262 15.87 4.93 -2.83
C ALA A 262 14.93 4.02 -3.66
N LEU A 263 13.67 3.86 -3.24
CA LEU A 263 12.67 3.11 -4.00
C LEU A 263 12.27 3.88 -5.27
N LEU A 264 12.00 5.18 -5.16
CA LEU A 264 11.64 6.00 -6.32
C LEU A 264 12.78 6.05 -7.34
N GLU A 265 14.01 6.22 -6.89
CA GLU A 265 15.22 6.14 -7.72
C GLU A 265 15.27 4.83 -8.51
N LYS A 266 15.09 3.69 -7.82
CA LYS A 266 15.06 2.38 -8.47
C LYS A 266 13.89 2.24 -9.45
N GLY A 267 12.71 2.74 -9.08
CA GLY A 267 11.52 2.72 -9.94
C GLY A 267 11.77 3.44 -11.26
N LEU A 268 12.40 4.63 -11.23
CA LEU A 268 12.77 5.40 -12.43
C LEU A 268 13.87 4.72 -13.24
N GLN A 269 14.83 4.04 -12.61
CA GLN A 269 15.87 3.28 -13.31
C GLN A 269 15.29 2.13 -14.13
N VAL A 270 14.34 1.36 -13.59
CA VAL A 270 13.74 0.21 -14.27
C VAL A 270 12.54 0.59 -15.16
N LEU A 271 12.18 1.86 -15.21
CA LEU A 271 11.12 2.38 -16.06
C LEU A 271 11.65 2.56 -17.49
N LYS A 272 10.95 1.99 -18.48
CA LYS A 272 11.27 2.18 -19.90
C LYS A 272 11.11 3.64 -20.32
N PRO A 273 11.86 4.11 -21.34
CA PRO A 273 11.53 5.36 -22.04
C PRO A 273 10.06 5.35 -22.50
N GLY A 274 9.35 6.45 -22.31
CA GLY A 274 7.90 6.54 -22.56
C GLY A 274 7.02 5.86 -21.51
N GLY A 275 7.61 5.24 -20.49
CA GLY A 275 6.89 4.59 -19.39
C GLY A 275 6.37 5.59 -18.35
N GLU A 276 5.46 5.12 -17.50
CA GLU A 276 4.83 5.92 -16.46
C GLU A 276 5.00 5.27 -15.08
N LEU A 277 5.27 6.09 -14.07
CA LEU A 277 5.37 5.68 -12.68
C LEU A 277 4.37 6.46 -11.84
N VAL A 278 3.62 5.77 -10.98
CA VAL A 278 2.81 6.42 -9.93
C VAL A 278 3.51 6.19 -8.60
N TYR A 279 3.84 7.30 -7.94
CA TYR A 279 4.32 7.36 -6.57
C TYR A 279 3.15 7.70 -5.64
N SER A 280 2.99 6.95 -4.57
CA SER A 280 1.95 7.20 -3.56
C SER A 280 2.41 6.86 -2.15
N THR A 281 1.79 7.51 -1.17
CA THR A 281 1.95 7.23 0.26
C THR A 281 0.63 7.45 1.00
N CYS A 282 0.41 6.75 2.10
CA CYS A 282 -0.62 7.09 3.07
C CYS A 282 -0.13 8.14 4.09
N SER A 283 0.71 9.07 3.66
CA SER A 283 1.21 10.21 4.43
C SER A 283 0.69 11.52 3.85
N ILE A 284 0.50 12.52 4.72
CA ILE A 284 0.19 13.90 4.32
C ILE A 284 1.38 14.84 4.53
N LEU A 285 2.55 14.32 4.86
CA LEU A 285 3.73 15.13 5.16
C LEU A 285 4.53 15.42 3.89
N PRO A 286 4.78 16.70 3.53
CA PRO A 286 5.53 17.07 2.33
C PRO A 286 6.91 16.40 2.22
N ARG A 287 7.57 16.13 3.37
CA ARG A 287 8.88 15.46 3.43
C ARG A 287 8.87 14.03 2.87
N GLU A 288 7.72 13.35 2.96
CA GLU A 288 7.53 12.01 2.41
C GLU A 288 6.95 12.02 0.99
N ASN A 289 6.46 13.15 0.54
CA ASN A 289 5.67 13.35 -0.66
C ASN A 289 6.40 14.24 -1.66
N GLU A 290 6.14 15.55 -1.61
CA GLU A 290 6.67 16.52 -2.58
C GLU A 290 8.20 16.54 -2.56
N ASP A 291 8.86 16.56 -1.38
CA ASP A 291 10.31 16.62 -1.29
C ASP A 291 10.98 15.39 -1.94
N ILE A 292 10.36 14.21 -1.81
CA ILE A 292 10.85 12.98 -2.44
C ILE A 292 10.74 13.06 -3.97
N VAL A 293 9.57 13.52 -4.48
CA VAL A 293 9.34 13.63 -5.92
C VAL A 293 10.20 14.74 -6.54
N GLU A 294 10.26 15.92 -5.93
CA GLU A 294 11.12 17.04 -6.37
C GLU A 294 12.59 16.63 -6.41
N GLY A 295 13.05 15.94 -5.35
CA GLY A 295 14.41 15.43 -5.29
C GLY A 295 14.72 14.40 -6.38
N ALA A 296 13.77 13.56 -6.76
CA ALA A 296 13.93 12.61 -7.86
C ALA A 296 13.96 13.32 -9.22
N LEU A 297 13.02 14.21 -9.48
CA LEU A 297 12.97 14.98 -10.75
C LEU A 297 14.22 15.84 -10.97
N ALA A 298 14.80 16.38 -9.90
CA ALA A 298 16.06 17.13 -10.02
C ALA A 298 17.26 16.25 -10.46
N ARG A 299 17.24 14.96 -10.16
CA ARG A 299 18.29 13.99 -10.58
C ARG A 299 17.99 13.31 -11.91
N HIS A 300 16.72 13.31 -12.32
CA HIS A 300 16.24 12.64 -13.53
C HIS A 300 15.58 13.64 -14.47
N PRO A 301 16.37 14.48 -15.16
CA PRO A 301 15.83 15.49 -16.09
C PRO A 301 15.10 14.88 -17.29
N GLU A 302 15.27 13.59 -17.55
CA GLU A 302 14.51 12.79 -18.51
C GLU A 302 13.10 12.42 -18.01
N CYS A 303 12.74 12.77 -16.79
CA CYS A 303 11.43 12.51 -16.21
C CYS A 303 10.66 13.81 -16.00
N GLU A 304 9.36 13.76 -16.18
CA GLU A 304 8.44 14.88 -15.96
C GLU A 304 7.27 14.47 -15.06
N LEU A 305 6.70 15.44 -14.36
CA LEU A 305 5.45 15.26 -13.64
C LEU A 305 4.28 15.35 -14.63
N VAL A 306 3.36 14.40 -14.55
CA VAL A 306 2.13 14.36 -15.35
C VAL A 306 0.95 14.61 -14.43
N PRO A 307 0.02 15.51 -14.79
CA PRO A 307 -1.16 15.75 -13.96
C PRO A 307 -1.97 14.46 -13.70
N VAL A 308 -2.42 14.31 -12.45
CA VAL A 308 -3.36 13.24 -12.06
C VAL A 308 -4.69 13.50 -12.74
N GLY A 309 -4.94 12.80 -13.85
CA GLY A 309 -6.15 12.93 -14.66
C GLY A 309 -7.11 11.75 -14.39
N LEU A 310 -8.06 11.95 -13.48
CA LEU A 310 -9.14 11.01 -13.20
C LEU A 310 -10.46 11.78 -13.17
N ALA A 311 -11.42 11.35 -13.99
CA ALA A 311 -12.73 12.01 -14.05
C ALA A 311 -13.42 11.94 -12.67
N GLY A 312 -13.91 13.08 -12.18
CA GLY A 312 -14.55 13.18 -10.86
C GLY A 312 -13.59 13.35 -9.69
N ILE A 313 -12.27 13.42 -9.93
CA ILE A 313 -11.24 13.56 -8.87
C ILE A 313 -11.38 14.92 -8.14
N GLU A 314 -11.97 15.91 -8.76
CA GLU A 314 -12.23 17.22 -8.16
C GLU A 314 -13.17 17.17 -6.95
N ARG A 315 -13.86 16.04 -6.74
CA ARG A 315 -14.73 15.80 -5.60
C ARG A 315 -13.98 15.21 -4.39
N VAL A 316 -12.73 14.82 -4.57
CA VAL A 316 -11.88 14.32 -3.47
C VAL A 316 -11.39 15.54 -2.68
N PRO A 317 -11.56 15.57 -1.35
CA PRO A 317 -11.06 16.67 -0.53
C PRO A 317 -9.53 16.69 -0.57
N THR A 318 -8.95 17.87 -0.85
CA THR A 318 -7.49 18.02 -0.98
C THR A 318 -6.91 19.02 -0.01
N LEU A 319 -5.64 18.84 0.32
CA LEU A 319 -4.76 19.81 0.94
C LEU A 319 -3.94 20.52 -0.15
N PRO A 320 -3.41 21.72 0.12
CA PRO A 320 -2.46 22.38 -0.78
C PRO A 320 -1.27 21.45 -1.12
N CYS A 321 -0.89 21.39 -2.38
CA CYS A 321 0.25 20.63 -2.86
C CYS A 321 1.15 21.55 -3.69
N ARG A 322 2.48 21.51 -3.44
CA ARG A 322 3.44 22.34 -4.19
C ARG A 322 3.69 21.85 -5.61
N LEU A 323 3.46 20.56 -5.85
CA LEU A 323 3.62 19.92 -7.15
C LEU A 323 2.35 20.10 -7.97
N ASP A 324 2.42 20.93 -9.01
CA ASP A 324 1.30 21.11 -9.92
C ASP A 324 0.96 19.80 -10.64
N GLY A 325 -0.28 19.36 -10.48
CA GLY A 325 -0.76 18.08 -11.03
C GLY A 325 -0.62 16.86 -10.12
N ALA A 326 0.06 16.94 -8.96
CA ALA A 326 -0.03 15.92 -7.91
C ALA A 326 -1.23 16.19 -6.99
N LEU A 327 -1.58 15.21 -6.17
CA LEU A 327 -2.75 15.24 -5.30
C LEU A 327 -2.38 14.88 -3.88
N THR A 328 -2.67 15.75 -2.91
CA THR A 328 -2.65 15.43 -1.47
C THR A 328 -4.09 15.38 -0.97
N VAL A 329 -4.58 14.17 -0.68
CA VAL A 329 -5.93 13.95 -0.14
C VAL A 329 -5.98 14.37 1.32
N CYS A 330 -6.97 15.21 1.67
CA CYS A 330 -7.24 15.59 3.05
C CYS A 330 -7.96 14.43 3.77
N PRO A 331 -7.49 13.98 4.95
CA PRO A 331 -8.22 12.99 5.71
C PRO A 331 -9.63 13.50 6.06
N SER A 332 -10.59 12.60 6.03
CA SER A 332 -12.00 12.89 6.32
C SER A 332 -12.74 11.62 6.73
N ARG A 333 -14.05 11.69 6.93
CA ARG A 333 -14.88 10.49 7.15
C ARG A 333 -14.78 9.47 6.02
N LEU A 334 -14.60 9.89 4.78
CA LEU A 334 -14.55 8.99 3.61
C LEU A 334 -13.13 8.63 3.18
N TYR A 335 -12.17 9.50 3.42
CA TYR A 335 -10.82 9.37 2.89
C TYR A 335 -9.76 9.33 3.99
N GLU A 336 -8.81 8.44 3.84
CA GLU A 336 -7.52 8.56 4.52
C GLU A 336 -6.73 9.70 3.88
N GLY A 337 -5.89 10.37 4.65
CA GLY A 337 -4.90 11.27 4.09
C GLY A 337 -3.94 10.49 3.21
N PHE A 338 -3.67 10.97 1.99
CA PHE A 338 -2.95 10.23 0.99
C PHE A 338 -2.26 11.15 -0.01
N PHE A 339 -1.18 10.70 -0.62
CA PHE A 339 -0.50 11.44 -1.67
C PHE A 339 -0.39 10.60 -2.94
N VAL A 340 -0.58 11.23 -4.10
CA VAL A 340 -0.41 10.59 -5.41
C VAL A 340 0.27 11.56 -6.36
N ALA A 341 1.34 11.12 -7.00
CA ALA A 341 2.01 11.81 -8.09
C ALA A 341 2.28 10.85 -9.25
N LYS A 342 2.11 11.31 -10.48
CA LYS A 342 2.38 10.53 -11.69
C LYS A 342 3.57 11.13 -12.43
N LEU A 343 4.56 10.30 -12.69
CA LEU A 343 5.77 10.67 -13.44
C LEU A 343 5.78 9.93 -14.78
N ARG A 344 6.37 10.55 -15.80
CA ARG A 344 6.65 9.94 -17.10
C ARG A 344 8.12 10.09 -17.41
N LYS A 345 8.74 9.02 -17.90
CA LYS A 345 10.07 9.06 -18.47
C LYS A 345 9.97 9.42 -19.94
N VAL A 346 10.46 10.60 -20.29
CA VAL A 346 10.48 11.06 -21.69
C VAL A 346 11.44 10.18 -22.48
N GLY A 347 11.06 9.83 -23.70
CA GLY A 347 11.82 8.93 -24.57
C GLY A 347 12.97 9.61 -25.31
#